data_a1e96fe0d80813e68246f2328ff24815
#
_entry.id   a1e96fe0d80813e68246f2328ff24815
#
_cell.length_a   1.000
_cell.length_b   1.000
_cell.length_c   1.000
_cell.angle_alpha   90.00
_cell.angle_beta   90.00
_cell.angle_gamma   90.00
#
_symmetry.space_group_name_H-M   'P 1'
#
loop_
_entity.id
_entity.type
_entity.pdbx_description
1 polymer ?
#
loop_
_entity_poly.entity_id
_entity_poly.type
_entity_poly.pdbx_seq_one_letter_code
_entity_poly.pdbx_strand_id
1 'polypeptide(L)'
;MPADGYANPQLLVSSAALNERIGPAGPLVVDLRPAEEFARGALPGAVHLDLFGLSLIDTDPAPMRAYLWIIEHLLATRGVDADREVVVYDECSGVRAARALWFLELFGHTQVRLLDGGFNAWAVEKRKISHEFVAPVATEWHGSRREEVLATWRDVHERLGKANVAIVDTRTPEEHHGTLVRAARGGAIPGSIHLEWTHNLDGAGCFKPAGELRTMYQRIGVTPEREVVTYCQGGYRGAHTYLALRLIGFPQVRNYLGSWREWGDRLDLPLETPTPPSRT
;
A
#
# COMPACT_ATOMS: atom_id res chain seq x y z
N MET A 1 -0.78 8.76 -25.11
CA MET A 1 -0.61 7.54 -24.31
C MET A 1 -0.08 7.99 -22.97
N PRO A 2 -0.55 7.47 -21.81
CA PRO A 2 0.11 7.77 -20.55
C PRO A 2 1.58 7.38 -20.68
N ALA A 3 2.50 8.25 -20.23
CA ALA A 3 3.94 8.17 -20.51
C ALA A 3 4.59 6.84 -20.10
N ASP A 4 3.98 6.07 -19.19
CA ASP A 4 4.56 4.87 -18.60
C ASP A 4 3.83 3.56 -18.95
N GLY A 5 2.77 3.60 -19.79
CA GLY A 5 2.05 2.41 -20.26
C GLY A 5 1.28 1.64 -19.20
N TYR A 6 0.94 2.27 -18.07
CA TYR A 6 0.10 1.67 -17.01
C TYR A 6 -1.32 1.37 -17.52
N ALA A 7 -1.89 0.27 -17.04
CA ALA A 7 -3.29 -0.10 -17.31
C ALA A 7 -4.26 0.78 -16.48
N ASN A 8 -3.85 1.18 -15.27
CA ASN A 8 -4.62 2.03 -14.37
C ASN A 8 -3.84 3.32 -13.98
N PRO A 9 -3.53 4.20 -14.94
CA PRO A 9 -2.73 5.40 -14.69
C PRO A 9 -3.44 6.40 -13.76
N GLN A 10 -4.77 6.31 -13.62
CA GLN A 10 -5.56 7.14 -12.72
C GLN A 10 -5.25 6.93 -11.24
N LEU A 11 -4.54 5.86 -10.86
CA LEU A 11 -4.10 5.62 -9.48
C LEU A 11 -2.89 6.48 -9.08
N LEU A 12 -2.22 7.10 -10.05
CA LEU A 12 -1.10 8.00 -9.81
C LEU A 12 -1.42 9.42 -10.29
N VAL A 13 -0.74 10.38 -9.69
CA VAL A 13 -0.68 11.76 -10.17
C VAL A 13 0.77 12.25 -10.09
N SER A 14 1.25 12.92 -11.12
CA SER A 14 2.57 13.57 -11.08
C SER A 14 2.52 14.87 -10.28
N SER A 15 3.67 15.31 -9.76
CA SER A 15 3.81 16.61 -9.08
C SER A 15 3.41 17.78 -9.99
N ALA A 16 3.68 17.71 -11.30
CA ALA A 16 3.25 18.71 -12.26
C ALA A 16 1.72 18.79 -12.35
N ALA A 17 1.05 17.67 -12.58
CA ALA A 17 -0.40 17.64 -12.72
C ALA A 17 -1.14 17.99 -11.41
N LEU A 18 -0.58 17.62 -10.25
CA LEU A 18 -1.16 18.02 -8.96
C LEU A 18 -1.00 19.51 -8.71
N ASN A 19 0.18 20.09 -9.02
CA ASN A 19 0.45 21.51 -8.80
C ASN A 19 -0.54 22.45 -9.55
N GLU A 20 -1.04 22.03 -10.71
CA GLU A 20 -2.03 22.79 -11.48
C GLU A 20 -3.43 22.77 -10.84
N ARG A 21 -3.68 21.82 -9.95
CA ARG A 21 -5.00 21.54 -9.39
C ARG A 21 -5.12 21.77 -7.89
N ILE A 22 -3.98 21.98 -7.21
CA ILE A 22 -3.96 22.21 -5.76
C ILE A 22 -4.62 23.54 -5.42
N GLY A 23 -5.57 23.53 -4.48
CA GLY A 23 -6.31 24.72 -4.08
C GLY A 23 -7.66 24.39 -3.46
N PRO A 24 -8.49 25.41 -3.11
CA PRO A 24 -9.76 25.19 -2.38
C PRO A 24 -10.79 24.30 -3.11
N ALA A 25 -10.82 24.37 -4.45
CA ALA A 25 -11.69 23.54 -5.29
C ALA A 25 -10.99 22.26 -5.81
N GLY A 26 -9.73 22.03 -5.43
CA GLY A 26 -8.96 20.88 -5.86
C GLY A 26 -9.17 19.65 -5.00
N PRO A 27 -8.32 18.61 -5.23
CA PRO A 27 -8.36 17.39 -4.44
C PRO A 27 -8.06 17.67 -2.96
N LEU A 28 -8.52 16.79 -2.08
CA LEU A 28 -8.02 16.72 -0.72
C LEU A 28 -6.63 16.09 -0.77
N VAL A 29 -5.62 16.82 -0.31
CA VAL A 29 -4.24 16.33 -0.24
C VAL A 29 -3.96 15.85 1.18
N VAL A 30 -3.55 14.60 1.34
CA VAL A 30 -3.28 13.98 2.65
C VAL A 30 -1.82 13.59 2.75
N ASP A 31 -1.13 14.18 3.72
CA ASP A 31 0.27 13.90 4.05
C ASP A 31 0.34 12.76 5.07
N LEU A 32 0.97 11.65 4.68
CA LEU A 32 1.13 10.44 5.51
C LEU A 32 2.51 10.34 6.16
N ARG A 33 3.37 11.35 5.99
CA ARG A 33 4.71 11.38 6.59
C ARG A 33 4.63 11.49 8.11
N PRO A 34 5.72 11.22 8.85
CA PRO A 34 5.80 11.54 10.27
C PRO A 34 5.43 13.00 10.56
N ALA A 35 4.85 13.25 11.74
CA ALA A 35 4.37 14.58 12.12
C ALA A 35 5.50 15.64 12.10
N GLU A 36 6.71 15.26 12.47
CA GLU A 36 7.89 16.12 12.41
C GLU A 36 8.29 16.51 10.98
N GLU A 37 8.10 15.62 10.00
CA GLU A 37 8.35 15.93 8.58
C GLU A 37 7.26 16.85 8.02
N PHE A 38 6.00 16.61 8.39
CA PHE A 38 4.89 17.50 8.05
C PHE A 38 5.13 18.91 8.62
N ALA A 39 5.58 19.02 9.87
CA ALA A 39 5.87 20.29 10.53
C ALA A 39 7.01 21.08 9.87
N ARG A 40 7.97 20.42 9.22
CA ARG A 40 9.05 21.04 8.45
C ARG A 40 8.61 21.62 7.12
N GLY A 41 7.41 21.28 6.67
CA GLY A 41 6.79 21.76 5.45
C GLY A 41 6.05 20.67 4.71
N ALA A 42 4.95 21.06 4.09
CA ALA A 42 4.02 20.16 3.39
C ALA A 42 3.61 20.73 2.03
N LEU A 43 2.91 19.97 1.22
CA LEU A 43 2.25 20.48 0.04
C LEU A 43 1.19 21.52 0.46
N PRO A 44 0.97 22.59 -0.33
CA PRO A 44 -0.02 23.61 0.01
C PRO A 44 -1.41 23.02 0.23
N GLY A 45 -2.04 23.34 1.37
CA GLY A 45 -3.38 22.86 1.72
C GLY A 45 -3.47 21.41 2.16
N ALA A 46 -2.34 20.70 2.32
CA ALA A 46 -2.32 19.33 2.80
C ALA A 46 -2.80 19.23 4.25
N VAL A 47 -3.59 18.20 4.53
CA VAL A 47 -3.95 17.76 5.89
C VAL A 47 -3.07 16.61 6.31
N HIS A 48 -2.72 16.54 7.58
CA HIS A 48 -1.86 15.47 8.11
C HIS A 48 -2.65 14.29 8.64
N LEU A 49 -2.20 13.07 8.32
CA LEU A 49 -2.71 11.82 8.88
C LEU A 49 -1.60 10.77 8.97
N ASP A 50 -1.06 10.55 10.14
CA ASP A 50 -0.12 9.43 10.34
C ASP A 50 -0.88 8.17 10.77
N LEU A 51 -0.90 7.17 9.90
CA LEU A 51 -1.45 5.83 10.15
C LEU A 51 -0.34 4.82 10.52
N PHE A 52 0.93 5.26 10.56
CA PHE A 52 2.04 4.36 10.82
C PHE A 52 2.01 3.86 12.27
N GLY A 53 2.20 2.55 12.45
CA GLY A 53 2.05 1.91 13.76
C GLY A 53 0.65 1.37 14.05
N LEU A 54 -0.38 1.85 13.35
CA LEU A 54 -1.71 1.24 13.43
C LEU A 54 -1.72 -0.06 12.62
N SER A 55 -1.52 -1.19 13.30
CA SER A 55 -1.49 -2.52 12.67
C SER A 55 -2.49 -3.44 13.34
N LEU A 56 -3.17 -4.25 12.55
CA LEU A 56 -4.02 -5.33 13.02
C LEU A 56 -3.18 -6.61 13.10
N ILE A 57 -3.28 -7.32 14.23
CA ILE A 57 -2.58 -8.58 14.48
C ILE A 57 -3.53 -9.77 14.60
N ASP A 58 -4.80 -9.54 14.35
CA ASP A 58 -5.88 -10.53 14.38
C ASP A 58 -6.95 -10.12 13.38
N THR A 59 -7.04 -10.85 12.26
CA THR A 59 -8.04 -10.62 11.21
C THR A 59 -9.31 -11.43 11.40
N ASP A 60 -9.59 -11.93 12.61
CA ASP A 60 -10.89 -12.48 12.96
C ASP A 60 -11.98 -11.39 12.94
N PRO A 61 -13.25 -11.74 12.69
CA PRO A 61 -14.27 -10.75 12.33
C PRO A 61 -14.48 -9.61 13.34
N ALA A 62 -14.37 -9.84 14.64
CA ALA A 62 -14.65 -8.80 15.63
C ALA A 62 -13.49 -7.78 15.75
N PRO A 63 -12.20 -8.18 15.93
CA PRO A 63 -11.08 -7.25 15.91
C PRO A 63 -10.99 -6.48 14.60
N MET A 64 -11.22 -7.16 13.46
CA MET A 64 -11.16 -6.53 12.15
C MET A 64 -12.22 -5.44 11.97
N ARG A 65 -13.48 -5.70 12.37
CA ARG A 65 -14.54 -4.67 12.30
C ARG A 65 -14.19 -3.43 13.11
N ALA A 66 -13.69 -3.60 14.33
CA ALA A 66 -13.29 -2.48 15.19
C ALA A 66 -12.13 -1.70 14.59
N TYR A 67 -11.13 -2.39 14.07
CA TYR A 67 -9.98 -1.78 13.43
C TYR A 67 -10.35 -0.97 12.17
N LEU A 68 -11.13 -1.57 11.27
CA LEU A 68 -11.57 -0.89 10.06
C LEU A 68 -12.45 0.34 10.37
N TRP A 69 -13.31 0.25 11.40
CA TRP A 69 -14.07 1.40 11.86
C TRP A 69 -13.16 2.54 12.35
N ILE A 70 -12.09 2.22 13.10
CA ILE A 70 -11.10 3.23 13.54
C ILE A 70 -10.47 3.92 12.34
N ILE A 71 -10.03 3.16 11.33
CA ILE A 71 -9.39 3.74 10.14
C ILE A 71 -10.38 4.62 9.35
N GLU A 72 -11.60 4.16 9.12
CA GLU A 72 -12.67 4.96 8.48
C GLU A 72 -12.88 6.28 9.23
N HIS A 73 -13.00 6.21 10.56
CA HIS A 73 -13.19 7.39 11.41
C HIS A 73 -12.00 8.37 11.31
N LEU A 74 -10.77 7.87 11.34
CA LEU A 74 -9.58 8.71 11.18
C LEU A 74 -9.55 9.41 9.82
N LEU A 75 -9.90 8.73 8.73
CA LEU A 75 -10.00 9.31 7.40
C LEU A 75 -11.09 10.38 7.34
N ALA A 76 -12.29 10.09 7.87
CA ALA A 76 -13.40 11.02 7.91
C ALA A 76 -13.08 12.29 8.71
N THR A 77 -12.36 12.18 9.84
CA THR A 77 -11.91 13.34 10.62
C THR A 77 -10.89 14.21 9.89
N ARG A 78 -10.33 13.74 8.78
CA ARG A 78 -9.41 14.51 7.90
C ARG A 78 -10.12 15.06 6.66
N GLY A 79 -11.45 14.97 6.58
CA GLY A 79 -12.23 15.51 5.49
C GLY A 79 -12.30 14.58 4.28
N VAL A 80 -11.99 13.30 4.46
CA VAL A 80 -12.18 12.30 3.41
C VAL A 80 -13.67 11.94 3.35
N ASP A 81 -14.26 12.11 2.18
CA ASP A 81 -15.63 11.67 1.85
C ASP A 81 -15.63 10.86 0.55
N ALA A 82 -16.76 10.29 0.17
CA ALA A 82 -16.86 9.43 -1.01
C ALA A 82 -16.76 10.17 -2.35
N ASP A 83 -17.05 11.47 -2.37
CA ASP A 83 -17.28 12.26 -3.59
C ASP A 83 -16.04 13.09 -3.99
N ARG A 84 -15.25 13.52 -3.02
CA ARG A 84 -14.07 14.36 -3.26
C ARG A 84 -12.87 13.52 -3.66
N GLU A 85 -12.18 13.91 -4.74
CA GLU A 85 -10.89 13.30 -5.08
C GLU A 85 -9.88 13.47 -3.93
N VAL A 86 -9.19 12.39 -3.60
CA VAL A 86 -8.14 12.35 -2.57
C VAL A 86 -6.80 12.05 -3.21
N VAL A 87 -5.79 12.86 -2.89
CA VAL A 87 -4.38 12.58 -3.24
C VAL A 87 -3.61 12.30 -1.97
N VAL A 88 -3.06 11.11 -1.86
CA VAL A 88 -2.22 10.69 -0.73
C VAL A 88 -0.74 10.74 -1.11
N TYR A 89 0.13 11.12 -0.17
CA TYR A 89 1.57 11.10 -0.38
C TYR A 89 2.34 10.81 0.91
N ASP A 90 3.55 10.31 0.74
CA ASP A 90 4.59 10.24 1.77
C ASP A 90 5.92 10.78 1.22
N GLU A 91 7.07 10.29 1.67
CA GLU A 91 8.39 10.78 1.25
C GLU A 91 8.66 10.53 -0.24
N CYS A 92 8.20 9.37 -0.74
CA CYS A 92 8.34 8.92 -2.14
C CYS A 92 7.02 8.28 -2.59
N SER A 93 7.01 7.40 -3.57
CA SER A 93 5.88 6.50 -3.81
C SER A 93 5.92 5.35 -2.80
N GLY A 94 5.75 5.66 -1.52
CA GLY A 94 6.11 4.77 -0.43
C GLY A 94 4.96 3.96 0.17
N VAL A 95 5.29 3.26 1.24
CA VAL A 95 4.39 2.26 1.85
C VAL A 95 3.26 2.89 2.68
N ARG A 96 3.47 4.12 3.20
CA ARG A 96 2.45 4.83 3.98
C ARG A 96 1.32 5.31 3.07
N ALA A 97 1.69 5.98 1.97
CA ALA A 97 0.75 6.46 0.96
C ALA A 97 0.03 5.31 0.26
N ALA A 98 0.76 4.26 -0.13
CA ALA A 98 0.16 3.08 -0.76
C ALA A 98 -0.84 2.36 0.16
N ARG A 99 -0.57 2.28 1.46
CA ARG A 99 -1.50 1.68 2.42
C ARG A 99 -2.75 2.55 2.63
N ALA A 100 -2.60 3.86 2.69
CA ALA A 100 -3.75 4.76 2.78
C ALA A 100 -4.63 4.67 1.51
N LEU A 101 -4.03 4.62 0.32
CA LEU A 101 -4.75 4.39 -0.93
C LEU A 101 -5.51 3.06 -0.90
N TRP A 102 -4.85 1.98 -0.46
CA TRP A 102 -5.50 0.68 -0.33
C TRP A 102 -6.69 0.69 0.63
N PHE A 103 -6.60 1.37 1.79
CA PHE A 103 -7.75 1.55 2.68
C PHE A 103 -8.88 2.32 2.02
N LEU A 104 -8.56 3.38 1.28
CA LEU A 104 -9.58 4.14 0.55
C LEU A 104 -10.28 3.28 -0.52
N GLU A 105 -9.54 2.47 -1.28
CA GLU A 105 -10.14 1.51 -2.20
C GLU A 105 -10.99 0.45 -1.46
N LEU A 106 -10.49 -0.08 -0.33
CA LEU A 106 -11.25 -1.04 0.51
C LEU A 106 -12.57 -0.45 1.00
N PHE A 107 -12.57 0.83 1.37
CA PHE A 107 -13.77 1.53 1.82
C PHE A 107 -14.66 2.02 0.66
N GLY A 108 -14.32 1.68 -0.59
CA GLY A 108 -15.13 1.97 -1.77
C GLY A 108 -14.89 3.36 -2.37
N HIS A 109 -13.82 4.07 -1.97
CA HIS A 109 -13.46 5.34 -2.58
C HIS A 109 -12.92 5.11 -4.00
N THR A 110 -13.51 5.76 -5.00
CA THR A 110 -13.18 5.56 -6.42
C THR A 110 -12.24 6.60 -7.01
N GLN A 111 -12.05 7.73 -6.32
CA GLN A 111 -11.28 8.87 -6.80
C GLN A 111 -10.04 9.11 -5.90
N VAL A 112 -9.21 8.09 -5.73
CA VAL A 112 -7.98 8.18 -4.95
C VAL A 112 -6.76 8.05 -5.85
N ARG A 113 -5.74 8.87 -5.62
CA ARG A 113 -4.45 8.85 -6.31
C ARG A 113 -3.30 8.90 -5.32
N LEU A 114 -2.18 8.31 -5.70
CA LEU A 114 -0.91 8.50 -5.01
C LEU A 114 -0.07 9.51 -5.80
N LEU A 115 0.54 10.47 -5.10
CA LEU A 115 1.53 11.39 -5.70
C LEU A 115 2.81 10.60 -6.01
N ASP A 116 3.07 10.36 -7.29
CA ASP A 116 4.24 9.59 -7.72
C ASP A 116 5.54 10.36 -7.41
N GLY A 117 6.49 9.68 -6.74
CA GLY A 117 7.70 10.27 -6.19
C GLY A 117 7.50 11.08 -4.90
N GLY A 118 6.27 11.26 -4.42
CA GLY A 118 5.91 11.84 -3.14
C GLY A 118 6.45 13.25 -2.91
N PHE A 119 6.71 13.57 -1.65
CA PHE A 119 7.29 14.87 -1.25
C PHE A 119 8.67 15.12 -1.86
N ASN A 120 9.47 14.07 -2.03
CA ASN A 120 10.83 14.22 -2.58
C ASN A 120 10.79 14.72 -4.02
N ALA A 121 9.93 14.16 -4.89
CA ALA A 121 9.76 14.64 -6.26
C ALA A 121 9.25 16.09 -6.28
N TRP A 122 8.28 16.43 -5.42
CA TRP A 122 7.76 17.79 -5.28
C TRP A 122 8.85 18.79 -4.92
N ALA A 123 9.71 18.45 -3.96
CA ALA A 123 10.80 19.31 -3.50
C ALA A 123 11.95 19.44 -4.54
N VAL A 124 12.32 18.34 -5.21
CA VAL A 124 13.35 18.35 -6.28
C VAL A 124 12.92 19.25 -7.46
N GLU A 125 11.62 19.24 -7.79
CA GLU A 125 11.04 20.12 -8.81
C GLU A 125 10.88 21.59 -8.32
N LYS A 126 11.33 21.90 -7.11
CA LYS A 126 11.29 23.25 -6.48
C LYS A 126 9.88 23.85 -6.45
N ARG A 127 8.87 23.01 -6.27
CA ARG A 127 7.48 23.46 -6.14
C ARG A 127 7.24 24.11 -4.77
N LYS A 128 6.17 24.89 -4.66
CA LYS A 128 5.83 25.60 -3.42
C LYS A 128 5.63 24.61 -2.27
N ILE A 129 6.35 24.84 -1.16
CA ILE A 129 6.15 24.16 0.13
C ILE A 129 5.44 25.16 1.05
N SER A 130 4.44 24.67 1.79
CA SER A 130 3.70 25.43 2.79
C SER A 130 4.17 25.08 4.19
N HIS A 131 4.20 26.08 5.06
CA HIS A 131 4.36 25.92 6.51
C HIS A 131 3.07 26.32 7.26
N GLU A 132 1.98 26.50 6.51
CA GLU A 132 0.65 26.76 7.06
C GLU A 132 -0.08 25.46 7.28
N PHE A 133 -0.61 25.25 8.49
CA PHE A 133 -1.39 24.09 8.84
C PHE A 133 -2.87 24.34 8.61
N VAL A 134 -3.50 23.48 7.81
CA VAL A 134 -4.93 23.55 7.52
C VAL A 134 -5.64 22.62 8.50
N ALA A 135 -6.61 23.18 9.25
CA ALA A 135 -7.49 22.36 10.08
C ALA A 135 -8.47 21.60 9.16
N PRO A 136 -8.51 20.27 9.20
CA PRO A 136 -9.46 19.51 8.40
C PRO A 136 -10.89 19.73 8.90
N VAL A 137 -11.84 19.73 7.97
CA VAL A 137 -13.27 19.69 8.32
C VAL A 137 -13.71 18.23 8.25
N ALA A 138 -14.17 17.69 9.37
CA ALA A 138 -14.63 16.31 9.42
C ALA A 138 -15.86 16.07 8.52
N THR A 139 -15.89 14.90 7.92
CA THR A 139 -16.98 14.41 7.06
C THR A 139 -17.60 13.16 7.66
N GLU A 140 -18.69 12.68 7.07
CA GLU A 140 -19.25 11.36 7.35
C GLU A 140 -18.90 10.40 6.21
N TRP A 141 -18.53 9.16 6.56
CA TRP A 141 -18.22 8.16 5.57
C TRP A 141 -19.47 7.41 5.10
N HIS A 142 -19.68 7.31 3.79
CA HIS A 142 -20.84 6.65 3.18
C HIS A 142 -20.45 5.64 2.09
N GLY A 143 -19.19 5.20 2.04
CA GLY A 143 -18.71 4.24 1.04
C GLY A 143 -19.15 2.80 1.34
N SER A 144 -19.24 1.98 0.29
CA SER A 144 -19.45 0.53 0.39
C SER A 144 -18.13 -0.21 0.34
N ARG A 145 -17.89 -1.12 1.30
CA ARG A 145 -16.62 -1.87 1.37
C ARG A 145 -16.44 -2.81 0.19
N ARG A 146 -15.22 -2.85 -0.30
CA ARG A 146 -14.74 -3.72 -1.35
C ARG A 146 -13.93 -4.87 -0.74
N GLU A 147 -14.62 -5.86 -0.17
CA GLU A 147 -13.99 -7.00 0.53
C GLU A 147 -13.08 -7.82 -0.39
N GLU A 148 -13.25 -7.73 -1.71
CA GLU A 148 -12.42 -8.42 -2.70
C GLU A 148 -10.96 -7.95 -2.75
N VAL A 149 -10.62 -6.80 -2.15
CA VAL A 149 -9.22 -6.29 -2.09
C VAL A 149 -8.53 -6.63 -0.78
N LEU A 150 -9.27 -7.18 0.18
CA LEU A 150 -8.80 -7.57 1.51
C LEU A 150 -8.57 -9.08 1.57
N ALA A 151 -7.52 -9.51 2.24
CA ALA A 151 -7.33 -10.90 2.68
C ALA A 151 -7.12 -10.99 4.20
N THR A 152 -7.69 -12.03 4.79
CA THR A 152 -7.51 -12.45 6.18
C THR A 152 -6.57 -13.65 6.24
N TRP A 153 -6.16 -14.08 7.44
CA TRP A 153 -5.39 -15.31 7.60
C TRP A 153 -6.14 -16.54 7.07
N ARG A 154 -7.49 -16.58 7.20
CA ARG A 154 -8.32 -17.67 6.67
C ARG A 154 -8.28 -17.71 5.16
N ASP A 155 -8.42 -16.54 4.52
CA ASP A 155 -8.32 -16.44 3.06
C ASP A 155 -6.98 -16.95 2.54
N VAL A 156 -5.89 -16.61 3.21
CA VAL A 156 -4.54 -17.06 2.86
C VAL A 156 -4.40 -18.57 3.08
N HIS A 157 -4.84 -19.08 4.24
CA HIS A 157 -4.75 -20.50 4.57
C HIS A 157 -5.53 -21.38 3.58
N GLU A 158 -6.72 -20.97 3.19
CA GLU A 158 -7.54 -21.68 2.19
C GLU A 158 -6.92 -21.68 0.79
N ARG A 159 -5.98 -20.75 0.51
CA ARG A 159 -5.32 -20.59 -0.78
C ARG A 159 -3.96 -21.28 -0.89
N LEU A 160 -3.46 -21.85 0.20
CA LEU A 160 -2.17 -22.54 0.19
C LEU A 160 -2.18 -23.68 -0.85
N GLY A 161 -1.12 -23.74 -1.66
CA GLY A 161 -0.92 -24.79 -2.67
C GLY A 161 -1.84 -24.73 -3.89
N LYS A 162 -2.72 -23.73 -4.02
CA LYS A 162 -3.57 -23.57 -5.21
C LYS A 162 -2.76 -23.01 -6.38
N ALA A 163 -2.74 -23.72 -7.51
CA ALA A 163 -1.95 -23.35 -8.69
C ALA A 163 -2.36 -22.01 -9.31
N ASN A 164 -3.64 -21.63 -9.18
CA ASN A 164 -4.17 -20.36 -9.69
C ASN A 164 -3.99 -19.18 -8.72
N VAL A 165 -3.29 -19.36 -7.59
CA VAL A 165 -3.01 -18.30 -6.60
C VAL A 165 -1.51 -18.08 -6.49
N ALA A 166 -1.10 -16.83 -6.39
CA ALA A 166 0.26 -16.41 -6.04
C ALA A 166 0.23 -15.66 -4.70
N ILE A 167 0.91 -16.18 -3.69
CA ILE A 167 1.12 -15.48 -2.43
C ILE A 167 2.49 -14.80 -2.53
N VAL A 168 2.55 -13.46 -2.44
CA VAL A 168 3.77 -12.68 -2.63
C VAL A 168 4.25 -12.11 -1.30
N ASP A 169 5.44 -12.54 -0.87
CA ASP A 169 6.15 -11.99 0.27
C ASP A 169 6.95 -10.76 -0.16
N THR A 170 6.58 -9.61 0.41
CA THR A 170 7.16 -8.31 0.05
C THR A 170 8.18 -7.80 1.08
N ARG A 171 8.57 -8.65 2.03
CA ARG A 171 9.55 -8.35 3.08
C ARG A 171 10.98 -8.40 2.53
N THR A 172 11.95 -8.12 3.41
CA THR A 172 13.37 -8.30 3.06
C THR A 172 13.73 -9.78 2.92
N PRO A 173 14.84 -10.11 2.22
CA PRO A 173 15.31 -11.49 2.13
C PRO A 173 15.53 -12.15 3.50
N GLU A 174 16.06 -11.40 4.46
CA GLU A 174 16.34 -11.90 5.82
C GLU A 174 15.05 -12.25 6.58
N GLU A 175 13.99 -11.46 6.41
CA GLU A 175 12.67 -11.76 6.97
C GLU A 175 12.07 -13.02 6.31
N HIS A 176 12.14 -13.13 4.98
CA HIS A 176 11.62 -14.25 4.20
C HIS A 176 12.32 -15.57 4.55
N HIS A 177 13.65 -15.56 4.63
CA HIS A 177 14.46 -16.74 4.99
C HIS A 177 14.47 -17.04 6.50
N GLY A 178 13.80 -16.22 7.32
CA GLY A 178 13.68 -16.42 8.77
C GLY A 178 14.95 -16.09 9.58
N THR A 179 15.96 -15.47 8.98
CA THR A 179 17.16 -15.01 9.68
C THR A 179 16.93 -13.72 10.47
N LEU A 180 15.96 -12.91 10.06
CA LEU A 180 15.43 -11.78 10.82
C LEU A 180 14.02 -12.10 11.33
N VAL A 181 13.90 -12.36 12.64
CA VAL A 181 12.63 -12.75 13.27
C VAL A 181 11.94 -11.53 13.87
N ARG A 182 10.69 -11.25 13.43
CA ARG A 182 9.88 -10.11 13.87
C ARG A 182 8.46 -10.50 14.32
N ALA A 183 8.25 -11.78 14.61
CA ALA A 183 7.05 -12.39 15.18
C ALA A 183 7.50 -13.52 16.11
N ALA A 184 6.59 -14.31 16.66
CA ALA A 184 6.95 -15.47 17.49
C ALA A 184 7.80 -16.51 16.71
N ARG A 185 7.65 -16.57 15.37
CA ARG A 185 8.41 -17.47 14.50
C ARG A 185 9.00 -16.70 13.32
N GLY A 186 10.18 -17.15 12.82
CA GLY A 186 10.78 -16.71 11.57
C GLY A 186 10.39 -17.61 10.40
N GLY A 187 10.57 -17.12 9.16
CA GLY A 187 10.27 -17.87 7.94
C GLY A 187 9.23 -17.17 7.06
N ALA A 188 8.51 -17.94 6.25
CA ALA A 188 7.57 -17.47 5.25
C ALA A 188 6.27 -18.29 5.24
N ILE A 189 5.21 -17.74 4.64
CA ILE A 189 3.99 -18.49 4.32
C ILE A 189 4.34 -19.54 3.27
N PRO A 190 3.95 -20.82 3.45
CA PRO A 190 4.36 -21.91 2.56
C PRO A 190 4.02 -21.64 1.10
N GLY A 191 5.01 -21.84 0.22
CA GLY A 191 4.87 -21.62 -1.23
C GLY A 191 4.79 -20.15 -1.64
N SER A 192 5.11 -19.21 -0.74
CA SER A 192 5.12 -17.79 -1.11
C SER A 192 6.31 -17.44 -2.00
N ILE A 193 6.05 -16.56 -2.96
CA ILE A 193 7.04 -16.03 -3.89
C ILE A 193 7.63 -14.77 -3.30
N HIS A 194 8.95 -14.72 -3.13
CA HIS A 194 9.61 -13.53 -2.57
C HIS A 194 9.91 -12.48 -3.64
N LEU A 195 9.46 -11.25 -3.39
CA LEU A 195 9.88 -10.04 -4.10
C LEU A 195 9.78 -8.84 -3.18
N GLU A 196 10.91 -8.32 -2.72
CA GLU A 196 10.94 -7.16 -1.85
C GLU A 196 10.28 -5.93 -2.52
N TRP A 197 9.42 -5.23 -1.78
CA TRP A 197 8.61 -4.12 -2.27
C TRP A 197 9.42 -3.00 -2.96
N THR A 198 10.66 -2.75 -2.51
CA THR A 198 11.57 -1.72 -3.06
C THR A 198 11.87 -1.93 -4.53
N HIS A 199 11.78 -3.17 -5.03
CA HIS A 199 11.95 -3.46 -6.45
C HIS A 199 10.88 -2.86 -7.35
N ASN A 200 9.76 -2.39 -6.80
CA ASN A 200 8.73 -1.68 -7.57
C ASN A 200 9.13 -0.24 -7.92
N LEU A 201 10.13 0.31 -7.24
CA LEU A 201 10.55 1.70 -7.38
C LEU A 201 11.81 1.83 -8.24
N ASP A 202 11.91 2.97 -8.90
CA ASP A 202 13.13 3.41 -9.56
C ASP A 202 14.06 4.14 -8.57
N GLY A 203 15.20 4.65 -9.07
CA GLY A 203 16.18 5.37 -8.24
C GLY A 203 15.71 6.74 -7.74
N ALA A 204 14.61 7.28 -8.26
CA ALA A 204 14.01 8.53 -7.82
C ALA A 204 12.87 8.31 -6.79
N GLY A 205 12.53 7.05 -6.50
CA GLY A 205 11.44 6.70 -5.59
C GLY A 205 10.05 6.78 -6.23
N CYS A 206 9.97 6.81 -7.56
CA CYS A 206 8.74 6.68 -8.34
C CYS A 206 8.49 5.21 -8.69
N PHE A 207 7.25 4.85 -9.04
CA PHE A 207 7.00 3.52 -9.59
C PHE A 207 7.74 3.32 -10.92
N LYS A 208 8.34 2.15 -11.10
CA LYS A 208 8.99 1.77 -12.37
C LYS A 208 7.98 1.74 -13.52
N PRO A 209 8.41 2.02 -14.77
CA PRO A 209 7.57 1.90 -15.95
C PRO A 209 6.83 0.55 -16.02
N ALA A 210 5.59 0.55 -16.50
CA ALA A 210 4.73 -0.63 -16.51
C ALA A 210 5.35 -1.85 -17.19
N GLY A 211 6.15 -1.63 -18.25
CA GLY A 211 6.86 -2.72 -18.95
C GLY A 211 7.88 -3.42 -18.07
N GLU A 212 8.62 -2.66 -17.26
CA GLU A 212 9.60 -3.21 -16.32
C GLU A 212 8.91 -3.99 -15.20
N LEU A 213 7.85 -3.42 -14.61
CA LEU A 213 7.06 -4.10 -13.58
C LEU A 213 6.47 -5.41 -14.11
N ARG A 214 5.82 -5.40 -15.29
CA ARG A 214 5.25 -6.63 -15.89
C ARG A 214 6.33 -7.70 -16.09
N THR A 215 7.48 -7.32 -16.65
CA THR A 215 8.59 -8.24 -16.89
C THR A 215 9.11 -8.83 -15.56
N MET A 216 9.25 -8.00 -14.53
CA MET A 216 9.74 -8.41 -13.23
C MET A 216 8.79 -9.43 -12.57
N TYR A 217 7.49 -9.15 -12.53
CA TYR A 217 6.50 -10.07 -11.94
C TYR A 217 6.37 -11.37 -12.75
N GLN A 218 6.37 -11.28 -14.07
CA GLN A 218 6.28 -12.45 -14.94
C GLN A 218 7.47 -13.40 -14.76
N ARG A 219 8.68 -12.89 -14.57
CA ARG A 219 9.90 -13.70 -14.33
C ARG A 219 9.81 -14.57 -13.08
N ILE A 220 9.06 -14.15 -12.08
CA ILE A 220 8.85 -14.90 -10.85
C ILE A 220 7.53 -15.69 -10.85
N GLY A 221 6.84 -15.80 -11.99
CA GLY A 221 5.60 -16.57 -12.14
C GLY A 221 4.35 -15.89 -11.57
N VAL A 222 4.41 -14.58 -11.29
CA VAL A 222 3.26 -13.77 -10.91
C VAL A 222 2.66 -13.16 -12.18
N THR A 223 1.50 -13.70 -12.61
CA THR A 223 0.85 -13.33 -13.87
C THR A 223 -0.61 -12.91 -13.66
N PRO A 224 -1.22 -12.12 -14.57
CA PRO A 224 -2.58 -11.59 -14.40
C PRO A 224 -3.69 -12.65 -14.34
N GLU A 225 -3.43 -13.88 -14.79
CA GLU A 225 -4.35 -15.01 -14.75
C GLU A 225 -4.49 -15.61 -13.35
N ARG A 226 -3.56 -15.29 -12.45
CA ARG A 226 -3.56 -15.77 -11.07
C ARG A 226 -4.19 -14.72 -10.13
N GLU A 227 -4.94 -15.19 -9.14
CA GLU A 227 -5.25 -14.36 -7.97
C GLU A 227 -3.95 -14.09 -7.20
N VAL A 228 -3.68 -12.84 -6.85
CA VAL A 228 -2.48 -12.49 -6.09
C VAL A 228 -2.85 -12.03 -4.68
N VAL A 229 -2.21 -12.62 -3.68
CA VAL A 229 -2.28 -12.15 -2.29
C VAL A 229 -0.93 -11.64 -1.87
N THR A 230 -0.84 -10.37 -1.54
CA THR A 230 0.39 -9.73 -1.07
C THR A 230 0.43 -9.70 0.45
N TYR A 231 1.60 -9.90 1.05
CA TYR A 231 1.80 -9.74 2.49
C TYR A 231 3.18 -9.20 2.83
N CYS A 232 3.32 -8.68 4.05
CA CYS A 232 4.61 -8.25 4.58
C CYS A 232 4.71 -8.53 6.10
N GLN A 233 5.19 -7.60 6.91
CA GLN A 233 5.16 -7.71 8.37
C GLN A 233 3.80 -7.29 8.97
N GLY A 234 3.16 -6.23 8.44
CA GLY A 234 1.91 -5.68 8.99
C GLY A 234 1.08 -4.91 7.94
N GLY A 235 1.06 -5.38 6.68
CA GLY A 235 0.18 -4.91 5.61
C GLY A 235 0.62 -3.63 4.87
N TYR A 236 1.75 -3.01 5.20
CA TYR A 236 2.22 -1.77 4.55
C TYR A 236 2.90 -2.03 3.20
N ARG A 237 3.99 -2.80 3.23
CA ARG A 237 4.75 -3.19 2.02
C ARG A 237 3.90 -4.06 1.09
N GLY A 238 2.98 -4.86 1.67
CA GLY A 238 1.98 -5.61 0.92
C GLY A 238 1.03 -4.70 0.16
N ALA A 239 0.51 -3.63 0.78
CA ALA A 239 -0.33 -2.63 0.10
C ALA A 239 0.42 -1.89 -1.02
N HIS A 240 1.71 -1.66 -0.86
CA HIS A 240 2.53 -1.08 -1.92
C HIS A 240 2.63 -2.01 -3.14
N THR A 241 2.91 -3.28 -2.92
CA THR A 241 2.93 -4.27 -4.01
C THR A 241 1.54 -4.50 -4.62
N TYR A 242 0.48 -4.46 -3.81
CA TYR A 242 -0.90 -4.43 -4.29
C TYR A 242 -1.08 -3.29 -5.31
N LEU A 243 -0.67 -2.07 -4.97
CA LEU A 243 -0.78 -0.91 -5.86
C LEU A 243 0.04 -1.09 -7.14
N ALA A 244 1.29 -1.58 -7.05
CA ALA A 244 2.12 -1.86 -8.22
C ALA A 244 1.44 -2.83 -9.20
N LEU A 245 0.84 -3.90 -8.70
CA LEU A 245 0.10 -4.88 -9.49
C LEU A 245 -1.17 -4.28 -10.10
N ARG A 246 -1.91 -3.46 -9.34
CA ARG A 246 -3.07 -2.73 -9.84
C ARG A 246 -2.69 -1.77 -10.98
N LEU A 247 -1.58 -1.04 -10.85
CA LEU A 247 -1.08 -0.14 -11.90
C LEU A 247 -0.85 -0.86 -13.23
N ILE A 248 -0.31 -2.06 -13.20
CA ILE A 248 -0.04 -2.85 -14.42
C ILE A 248 -1.20 -3.73 -14.87
N GLY A 249 -2.38 -3.63 -14.21
CA GLY A 249 -3.64 -4.19 -14.68
C GLY A 249 -3.98 -5.59 -14.17
N PHE A 250 -3.41 -6.04 -13.06
CA PHE A 250 -3.84 -7.29 -12.43
C PHE A 250 -5.28 -7.16 -11.92
N PRO A 251 -6.20 -8.06 -12.32
CA PRO A 251 -7.61 -7.92 -11.99
C PRO A 251 -7.95 -8.38 -10.57
N GLN A 252 -7.22 -9.34 -10.03
CA GLN A 252 -7.49 -9.99 -8.75
C GLN A 252 -6.26 -9.88 -7.84
N VAL A 253 -6.21 -8.81 -7.06
CA VAL A 253 -5.14 -8.58 -6.07
C VAL A 253 -5.76 -8.30 -4.72
N ARG A 254 -5.26 -8.93 -3.68
CA ARG A 254 -5.64 -8.74 -2.28
C ARG A 254 -4.42 -8.39 -1.44
N ASN A 255 -4.58 -7.55 -0.44
CA ASN A 255 -3.57 -7.34 0.58
C ASN A 255 -3.96 -8.07 1.87
N TYR A 256 -3.12 -8.97 2.36
CA TYR A 256 -3.31 -9.64 3.64
C TYR A 256 -2.97 -8.65 4.78
N LEU A 257 -4.02 -8.15 5.45
CA LEU A 257 -3.92 -7.06 6.41
C LEU A 257 -3.09 -7.43 7.64
N GLY A 258 -3.31 -8.61 8.24
CA GLY A 258 -2.58 -9.09 9.41
C GLY A 258 -1.12 -9.47 9.12
N SER A 259 -0.87 -9.92 7.88
CA SER A 259 0.46 -10.23 7.38
C SER A 259 1.25 -11.20 8.26
N TRP A 260 2.59 -11.15 8.21
CA TRP A 260 3.45 -12.06 8.98
C TRP A 260 3.31 -11.89 10.49
N ARG A 261 2.99 -10.68 10.96
CA ARG A 261 2.81 -10.44 12.39
C ARG A 261 1.66 -11.29 12.96
N GLU A 262 0.58 -11.46 12.20
CA GLU A 262 -0.49 -12.38 12.57
C GLU A 262 -0.11 -13.85 12.29
N TRP A 263 0.37 -14.15 11.07
CA TRP A 263 0.69 -15.51 10.65
C TRP A 263 1.79 -16.16 11.47
N GLY A 264 2.89 -15.42 11.72
CA GLY A 264 4.03 -15.88 12.50
C GLY A 264 3.74 -16.07 13.99
N ASP A 265 2.76 -15.34 14.53
CA ASP A 265 2.32 -15.46 15.93
C ASP A 265 1.29 -16.59 16.11
N ARG A 266 0.55 -16.99 15.07
CA ARG A 266 -0.38 -18.11 15.11
C ARG A 266 0.37 -19.45 14.99
N LEU A 267 0.52 -20.16 16.14
CA LEU A 267 1.27 -21.43 16.19
C LEU A 267 0.57 -22.60 15.48
N ASP A 268 -0.72 -22.47 15.23
CA ASP A 268 -1.56 -23.41 14.50
C ASP A 268 -1.43 -23.32 12.97
N LEU A 269 -0.82 -22.24 12.45
CA LEU A 269 -0.63 -22.07 11.02
C LEU A 269 0.71 -22.64 10.54
N PRO A 270 0.76 -23.22 9.31
CA PRO A 270 2.01 -23.74 8.75
C PRO A 270 2.96 -22.61 8.37
N LEU A 271 4.26 -22.90 8.38
CA LEU A 271 5.30 -22.02 7.85
C LEU A 271 6.35 -22.85 7.09
N GLU A 272 7.15 -22.18 6.29
CA GLU A 272 8.37 -22.71 5.72
C GLU A 272 9.56 -21.79 6.03
N THR A 273 10.76 -22.34 5.97
CA THR A 273 12.01 -21.58 6.05
C THR A 273 12.75 -21.76 4.73
N PRO A 274 12.51 -20.89 3.73
CA PRO A 274 13.15 -21.02 2.43
C PRO A 274 14.66 -20.91 2.55
N THR A 275 15.38 -21.78 1.85
CA THR A 275 16.85 -21.72 1.83
C THR A 275 17.30 -20.52 1.00
N PRO A 276 18.20 -19.65 1.50
CA PRO A 276 18.77 -18.59 0.69
C PRO A 276 19.45 -19.17 -0.55
N PRO A 277 19.37 -18.47 -1.71
CA PRO A 277 20.12 -18.89 -2.89
C PRO A 277 21.62 -18.97 -2.52
N SER A 278 22.30 -20.04 -2.96
CA SER A 278 23.73 -20.19 -2.77
C SER A 278 24.44 -18.97 -3.36
N ARG A 279 25.30 -18.32 -2.57
CA ARG A 279 26.17 -17.26 -3.11
C ARG A 279 27.10 -17.90 -4.14
N THR A 280 26.82 -17.70 -5.40
CA THR A 280 27.75 -18.02 -6.50
C THR A 280 28.74 -16.89 -6.69
#